data_09fba673dca9e53862614efbff4f1910
#
_entry.id   09fba673dca9e53862614efbff4f1910
#
_cell.length_a   1.000
_cell.length_b   1.000
_cell.length_c   1.000
_cell.angle_alpha   90.00
_cell.angle_beta   90.00
_cell.angle_gamma   90.00
#
_symmetry.space_group_name_H-M   'P 1'
#
loop_
_entity.id
_entity.type
_entity.pdbx_description
1 polymer ?
#
loop_
_entity_poly.entity_id
_entity_poly.type
_entity_poly.pdbx_seq_one_letter_code
_entity_poly.pdbx_strand_id
1 'polypeptide(L)'
;MFHLEIASLVSDMDMIEERILSKLVPNPKVGRDLVLCHNDLLVKNIIYNEKTDQISFIDLEYTHVNYYLFDIANHFVEYAGVDNADFNLYPTRDEQKRWLKTYFQIRQMNEAIVDDDLCHLIDQFSALPHLLWGLWALVQSRLSQIDFDYIHYAKQRLDCYHKLRPLLFQSIEE
;
A
#
# COMPACT_ATOMS: atom_id res chain seq x y z
N MET A 1 -21.97 16.30 -0.39
CA MET A 1 -20.51 16.31 -0.16
C MET A 1 -19.85 15.11 -0.86
N PHE A 2 -20.24 13.86 -0.60
CA PHE A 2 -19.63 12.67 -1.24
C PHE A 2 -19.64 12.61 -2.78
N HIS A 3 -20.63 13.16 -3.49
CA HIS A 3 -20.65 13.12 -4.96
C HIS A 3 -19.54 13.95 -5.63
N LEU A 4 -19.17 15.09 -5.06
CA LEU A 4 -18.06 15.92 -5.57
C LEU A 4 -16.69 15.24 -5.30
N GLU A 5 -16.57 14.55 -4.19
CA GLU A 5 -15.37 13.84 -3.79
C GLU A 5 -15.09 12.62 -4.70
N ILE A 6 -16.13 11.82 -5.04
CA ILE A 6 -15.99 10.68 -5.95
C ILE A 6 -15.49 11.11 -7.33
N ALA A 7 -16.00 12.19 -7.90
CA ALA A 7 -15.54 12.68 -9.20
C ALA A 7 -14.06 13.11 -9.16
N SER A 8 -13.61 13.73 -8.06
CA SER A 8 -12.19 14.05 -7.85
C SER A 8 -11.33 12.78 -7.74
N LEU A 9 -11.79 11.78 -6.99
CA LEU A 9 -11.07 10.52 -6.84
C LEU A 9 -10.96 9.74 -8.16
N VAL A 10 -11.99 9.75 -8.99
CA VAL A 10 -11.94 9.16 -10.34
C VAL A 10 -10.92 9.89 -11.21
N SER A 11 -10.90 11.22 -11.19
CA SER A 11 -9.89 12.01 -11.90
C SER A 11 -8.47 11.70 -11.41
N ASP A 12 -8.30 11.48 -10.09
CA ASP A 12 -7.01 11.08 -9.53
C ASP A 12 -6.59 9.68 -10.02
N MET A 13 -7.53 8.73 -10.15
CA MET A 13 -7.24 7.39 -10.69
C MET A 13 -6.74 7.48 -12.13
N ASP A 14 -7.37 8.29 -12.99
CA ASP A 14 -6.92 8.52 -14.37
C ASP A 14 -5.49 9.10 -14.39
N MET A 15 -5.21 10.09 -13.53
CA MET A 15 -3.87 10.68 -13.41
C MET A 15 -2.83 9.68 -12.88
N ILE A 16 -3.20 8.80 -11.95
CA ILE A 16 -2.32 7.75 -11.42
C ILE A 16 -1.93 6.81 -12.57
N GLU A 17 -2.90 6.34 -13.35
CA GLU A 17 -2.64 5.46 -14.48
C GLU A 17 -1.75 6.12 -15.53
N GLU A 18 -2.11 7.32 -16.00
CA GLU A 18 -1.41 7.99 -17.09
C GLU A 18 -0.03 8.53 -16.71
N ARG A 19 0.13 9.02 -15.47
CA ARG A 19 1.31 9.81 -15.10
C ARG A 19 2.25 9.07 -14.15
N ILE A 20 1.72 8.32 -13.19
CA ILE A 20 2.54 7.64 -12.18
C ILE A 20 3.00 6.30 -12.71
N LEU A 21 2.07 5.42 -13.08
CA LEU A 21 2.41 4.08 -13.53
C LEU A 21 3.24 4.12 -14.82
N SER A 22 2.97 5.04 -15.73
CA SER A 22 3.75 5.20 -16.97
C SER A 22 5.18 5.73 -16.74
N LYS A 23 5.41 6.56 -15.70
CA LYS A 23 6.72 7.17 -15.40
C LYS A 23 7.54 6.38 -14.38
N LEU A 24 6.91 5.75 -13.39
CA LEU A 24 7.59 4.88 -12.43
C LEU A 24 8.17 3.62 -13.09
N VAL A 25 7.55 3.23 -14.17
CA VAL A 25 7.97 2.12 -15.03
C VAL A 25 9.40 2.27 -15.59
N PRO A 26 9.99 3.45 -15.84
CA PRO A 26 11.36 3.56 -16.33
C PRO A 26 12.44 3.65 -15.26
N ASN A 27 12.14 3.59 -13.96
CA ASN A 27 13.22 3.65 -12.96
C ASN A 27 14.07 2.37 -13.03
N PRO A 28 15.32 2.42 -13.55
CA PRO A 28 16.16 1.24 -13.71
C PRO A 28 16.62 0.63 -12.38
N LYS A 29 16.49 1.35 -11.28
CA LYS A 29 16.82 0.85 -9.93
C LYS A 29 15.70 0.00 -9.35
N VAL A 30 14.47 0.34 -9.69
CA VAL A 30 13.27 -0.32 -9.16
C VAL A 30 12.58 -0.94 -10.35
N GLY A 31 12.92 -2.19 -10.64
CA GLY A 31 12.43 -2.90 -11.81
C GLY A 31 10.90 -2.82 -11.96
N ARG A 32 10.45 -2.85 -13.20
CA ARG A 32 9.05 -2.99 -13.63
C ARG A 32 8.41 -4.30 -13.16
N ASP A 33 8.94 -4.87 -12.07
CA ASP A 33 8.62 -6.22 -11.68
C ASP A 33 7.18 -6.31 -11.18
N LEU A 34 6.34 -6.69 -12.12
CA LEU A 34 5.05 -7.27 -11.80
C LEU A 34 5.32 -8.65 -11.24
N VAL A 35 4.88 -8.86 -10.01
CA VAL A 35 5.05 -10.12 -9.28
C VAL A 35 3.71 -10.57 -8.71
N LEU A 36 3.63 -11.80 -8.27
CA LEU A 36 2.48 -12.25 -7.50
C LEU A 36 2.52 -11.55 -6.14
N CYS A 37 1.56 -10.70 -5.88
CA CYS A 37 1.41 -9.91 -4.67
C CYS A 37 0.25 -10.44 -3.83
N HIS A 38 0.37 -10.34 -2.51
CA HIS A 38 -0.75 -10.62 -1.61
C HIS A 38 -1.83 -9.54 -1.71
N ASN A 39 -1.42 -8.29 -1.82
CA ASN A 39 -2.22 -7.07 -1.91
C ASN A 39 -3.05 -6.72 -0.67
N ASP A 40 -3.09 -7.60 0.34
CA ASP A 40 -3.80 -7.39 1.61
C ASP A 40 -3.01 -8.00 2.79
N LEU A 41 -1.68 -7.77 2.83
CA LEU A 41 -0.82 -8.36 3.86
C LEU A 41 -0.84 -7.52 5.14
N LEU A 42 -1.94 -7.60 5.87
CA LEU A 42 -2.08 -7.04 7.21
C LEU A 42 -1.72 -8.09 8.29
N VAL A 43 -1.54 -7.66 9.55
CA VAL A 43 -1.09 -8.53 10.64
C VAL A 43 -2.01 -9.73 10.88
N LYS A 44 -3.32 -9.58 10.68
CA LYS A 44 -4.31 -10.65 10.86
C LYS A 44 -4.20 -11.74 9.78
N ASN A 45 -3.56 -11.45 8.65
CA ASN A 45 -3.33 -12.38 7.54
C ASN A 45 -1.98 -13.09 7.64
N ILE A 46 -1.24 -12.89 8.74
CA ILE A 46 0.06 -13.52 9.02
C ILE A 46 -0.08 -14.45 10.23
N ILE A 47 0.06 -15.74 10.01
CA ILE A 47 0.00 -16.74 11.06
C ILE A 47 1.42 -17.19 11.41
N TYR A 48 1.82 -16.99 12.66
CA TYR A 48 3.10 -17.49 13.18
C TYR A 48 2.88 -18.74 14.04
N ASN A 49 3.58 -19.79 13.71
CA ASN A 49 3.58 -21.05 14.48
C ASN A 49 4.84 -21.13 15.34
N GLU A 50 4.71 -20.83 16.62
CA GLU A 50 5.82 -20.84 17.57
C GLU A 50 6.53 -22.23 17.72
N LYS A 51 5.80 -23.34 17.49
CA LYS A 51 6.37 -24.69 17.64
C LYS A 51 7.29 -25.07 16.50
N THR A 52 7.03 -24.54 15.30
CA THR A 52 7.79 -24.87 14.09
C THR A 52 8.63 -23.69 13.60
N ASP A 53 8.51 -22.54 14.24
CA ASP A 53 9.12 -21.26 13.83
C ASP A 53 8.81 -20.92 12.35
N GLN A 54 7.54 -21.14 11.96
CA GLN A 54 7.10 -20.95 10.59
C GLN A 54 6.02 -19.88 10.50
N ILE A 55 6.06 -19.10 9.41
CA ILE A 55 5.04 -18.14 9.03
C ILE A 55 4.22 -18.71 7.87
N SER A 56 2.91 -18.49 7.93
CA SER A 56 1.97 -18.76 6.84
C SER A 56 1.13 -17.54 6.56
N PHE A 57 0.86 -17.28 5.30
CA PHE A 57 -0.06 -16.25 4.86
C PHE A 57 -1.43 -16.85 4.56
N ILE A 58 -2.49 -16.12 4.92
CA ILE A 58 -3.88 -16.52 4.69
C ILE A 58 -4.62 -15.38 4.00
N ASP A 59 -5.86 -15.62 3.63
CA ASP A 59 -6.75 -14.64 2.99
C ASP A 59 -6.20 -14.12 1.67
N LEU A 60 -6.08 -15.03 0.72
CA LEU A 60 -5.46 -14.79 -0.59
C LEU A 60 -6.45 -14.27 -1.64
N GLU A 61 -7.63 -13.78 -1.26
CA GLU A 61 -8.69 -13.38 -2.20
C GLU A 61 -8.30 -12.17 -3.07
N TYR A 62 -7.40 -11.29 -2.57
CA TYR A 62 -6.86 -10.14 -3.32
C TYR A 62 -5.54 -10.46 -4.03
N THR A 63 -5.05 -11.71 -3.96
CA THR A 63 -3.79 -12.10 -4.55
C THR A 63 -3.85 -12.05 -6.07
N HIS A 64 -3.03 -11.22 -6.69
CA HIS A 64 -2.87 -11.14 -8.14
C HIS A 64 -1.53 -10.52 -8.53
N VAL A 65 -1.25 -10.49 -9.82
CA VAL A 65 -0.04 -9.86 -10.36
C VAL A 65 -0.16 -8.34 -10.23
N ASN A 66 0.79 -7.75 -9.50
CA ASN A 66 0.83 -6.31 -9.23
C ASN A 66 2.29 -5.83 -9.09
N TYR A 67 2.49 -4.53 -8.99
CA TYR A 67 3.79 -3.96 -8.64
C TYR A 67 4.14 -4.33 -7.20
N TYR A 68 5.34 -4.89 -6.98
CA TYR A 68 5.78 -5.23 -5.63
C TYR A 68 5.86 -4.01 -4.70
N LEU A 69 6.09 -2.81 -5.25
CA LEU A 69 6.06 -1.56 -4.50
C LEU A 69 4.70 -1.29 -3.86
N PHE A 70 3.61 -1.62 -4.58
CA PHE A 70 2.27 -1.50 -4.00
C PHE A 70 2.08 -2.45 -2.82
N ASP A 71 2.50 -3.71 -2.97
CA ASP A 71 2.34 -4.73 -1.93
C ASP A 71 3.14 -4.36 -0.67
N ILE A 72 4.37 -3.88 -0.84
CA ILE A 72 5.20 -3.39 0.27
C ILE A 72 4.59 -2.14 0.92
N ALA A 73 4.16 -1.17 0.13
CA ALA A 73 3.53 0.05 0.64
C ALA A 73 2.24 -0.27 1.40
N ASN A 74 1.42 -1.20 0.88
CA ASN A 74 0.24 -1.69 1.57
C ASN A 74 0.60 -2.33 2.91
N HIS A 75 1.59 -3.24 2.92
CA HIS A 75 2.05 -3.88 4.15
C HIS A 75 2.51 -2.85 5.19
N PHE A 76 3.29 -1.84 4.80
CA PHE A 76 3.74 -0.79 5.72
C PHE A 76 2.60 0.07 6.26
N VAL A 77 1.61 0.39 5.43
CA VAL A 77 0.41 1.11 5.86
C VAL A 77 -0.40 0.30 6.87
N GLU A 78 -0.46 -1.02 6.72
CA GLU A 78 -1.21 -1.91 7.60
C GLU A 78 -0.58 -2.13 8.99
N TYR A 79 0.64 -1.60 9.26
CA TYR A 79 1.17 -1.50 10.63
C TYR A 79 0.27 -0.66 11.54
N ALA A 80 -0.49 0.27 10.97
CA ALA A 80 -1.47 1.08 11.70
C ALA A 80 -2.60 0.26 12.32
N GLY A 81 -2.87 -0.95 11.81
CA GLY A 81 -4.03 -1.76 12.19
C GLY A 81 -5.33 -1.29 11.54
N VAL A 82 -6.39 -2.09 11.70
CA VAL A 82 -7.69 -1.87 11.03
C VAL A 82 -8.72 -1.23 11.96
N ASP A 83 -8.90 -1.77 13.18
CA ASP A 83 -10.03 -1.43 14.05
C ASP A 83 -9.86 -0.07 14.74
N ASN A 84 -8.65 0.26 15.17
CA ASN A 84 -8.29 1.54 15.80
C ASN A 84 -6.96 2.00 15.23
N ALA A 85 -6.96 2.35 13.95
CA ALA A 85 -5.74 2.62 13.20
C ALA A 85 -4.90 3.74 13.83
N ASP A 86 -3.66 3.41 14.20
CA ASP A 86 -2.65 4.38 14.63
C ASP A 86 -1.59 4.55 13.53
N PHE A 87 -1.76 5.54 12.69
CA PHE A 87 -0.85 5.82 11.58
C PHE A 87 0.55 6.30 12.02
N ASN A 88 0.79 6.54 13.32
CA ASN A 88 2.13 6.77 13.85
C ASN A 88 2.96 5.48 13.90
N LEU A 89 2.33 4.32 13.76
CA LEU A 89 3.00 3.03 13.66
C LEU A 89 3.57 2.73 12.26
N TYR A 90 3.38 3.63 11.30
CA TYR A 90 4.04 3.50 10.00
C TYR A 90 5.57 3.38 10.20
N PRO A 91 6.25 2.41 9.55
CA PRO A 91 7.64 2.10 9.86
C PRO A 91 8.57 3.28 9.61
N THR A 92 9.46 3.52 10.55
CA THR A 92 10.52 4.51 10.43
C THR A 92 11.46 4.17 9.29
N ARG A 93 12.23 5.13 8.80
CA ARG A 93 13.19 4.94 7.70
C ARG A 93 14.16 3.78 7.95
N ASP A 94 14.64 3.63 9.17
CA ASP A 94 15.56 2.53 9.53
C ASP A 94 14.86 1.17 9.55
N GLU A 95 13.60 1.12 9.95
CA GLU A 95 12.78 -0.09 9.90
C GLU A 95 12.47 -0.49 8.46
N GLN A 96 12.07 0.47 7.62
CA GLN A 96 11.86 0.25 6.19
C GLN A 96 13.12 -0.36 5.56
N LYS A 97 14.29 0.25 5.78
CA LYS A 97 15.56 -0.24 5.23
C LYS A 97 15.91 -1.65 5.71
N ARG A 98 15.72 -1.96 7.00
CA ARG A 98 15.96 -3.32 7.52
C ARG A 98 15.04 -4.34 6.87
N TRP A 99 13.74 -4.01 6.77
CA TRP A 99 12.75 -4.87 6.15
C TRP A 99 13.07 -5.11 4.67
N LEU A 100 13.33 -4.05 3.93
CA LEU A 100 13.65 -4.10 2.50
C LEU A 100 14.92 -4.90 2.21
N LYS A 101 15.99 -4.76 3.01
CA LYS A 101 17.20 -5.58 2.85
C LYS A 101 16.89 -7.06 2.95
N THR A 102 16.12 -7.48 3.96
CA THR A 102 15.70 -8.88 4.11
C THR A 102 14.85 -9.34 2.91
N TYR A 103 13.90 -8.53 2.47
CA TYR A 103 13.06 -8.83 1.32
C TYR A 103 13.87 -9.02 0.03
N PHE A 104 14.80 -8.09 -0.27
CA PHE A 104 15.65 -8.16 -1.46
C PHE A 104 16.64 -9.32 -1.40
N GLN A 105 17.21 -9.60 -0.21
CA GLN A 105 18.08 -10.74 0.01
C GLN A 105 17.37 -12.07 -0.32
N ILE A 106 16.17 -12.26 0.21
CA ILE A 106 15.39 -13.48 -0.03
C ILE A 106 15.03 -13.61 -1.53
N ARG A 107 14.72 -12.50 -2.19
CA ARG A 107 14.45 -12.48 -3.63
C ARG A 107 15.70 -12.56 -4.50
N GLN A 108 16.88 -12.65 -3.93
CA GLN A 108 18.19 -12.66 -4.64
C GLN A 108 18.36 -11.41 -5.53
N MET A 109 17.80 -10.29 -5.10
CA MET A 109 17.96 -8.99 -5.75
C MET A 109 19.14 -8.23 -5.14
N ASN A 110 19.59 -7.18 -5.83
CA ASN A 110 20.69 -6.37 -5.37
C ASN A 110 20.28 -5.50 -4.15
N GLU A 111 20.74 -5.84 -2.96
CA GLU A 111 20.49 -5.08 -1.72
C GLU A 111 21.05 -3.65 -1.74
N ALA A 112 22.01 -3.37 -2.61
CA ALA A 112 22.61 -2.02 -2.70
C ALA A 112 21.63 -0.94 -3.19
N ILE A 113 20.47 -1.35 -3.72
CA ILE A 113 19.40 -0.41 -4.12
C ILE A 113 18.55 0.03 -2.94
N VAL A 114 18.73 -0.55 -1.75
CA VAL A 114 17.97 -0.17 -0.54
C VAL A 114 18.57 1.10 0.05
N ASP A 115 18.12 2.21 -0.47
CA ASP A 115 18.52 3.57 -0.10
C ASP A 115 17.33 4.43 0.32
N ASP A 116 17.54 5.71 0.56
CA ASP A 116 16.47 6.64 0.91
C ASP A 116 15.53 6.91 -0.26
N ASP A 117 16.02 6.86 -1.50
CA ASP A 117 15.20 7.07 -2.70
C ASP A 117 14.16 5.96 -2.86
N LEU A 118 14.57 4.70 -2.67
CA LEU A 118 13.63 3.57 -2.69
C LEU A 118 12.58 3.68 -1.58
N CYS A 119 13.00 4.01 -0.37
CA CYS A 119 12.08 4.19 0.74
C CYS A 119 11.12 5.36 0.46
N HIS A 120 11.61 6.47 -0.10
CA HIS A 120 10.78 7.60 -0.49
C HIS A 120 9.74 7.21 -1.56
N LEU A 121 10.14 6.41 -2.54
CA LEU A 121 9.23 5.88 -3.55
C LEU A 121 8.13 5.01 -2.93
N ILE A 122 8.45 4.16 -1.94
CA ILE A 122 7.47 3.37 -1.21
C ILE A 122 6.52 4.28 -0.41
N ASP A 123 7.04 5.35 0.22
CA ASP A 123 6.21 6.33 0.91
C ASP A 123 5.22 7.02 -0.05
N GLN A 124 5.64 7.33 -1.27
CA GLN A 124 4.76 7.86 -2.32
C GLN A 124 3.66 6.85 -2.69
N PHE A 125 4.03 5.57 -2.87
CA PHE A 125 3.08 4.49 -3.14
C PHE A 125 2.08 4.27 -2.01
N SER A 126 2.39 4.66 -0.77
CA SER A 126 1.49 4.48 0.38
C SER A 126 0.17 5.24 0.27
N ALA A 127 0.07 6.22 -0.63
CA ALA A 127 -1.20 6.86 -0.96
C ALA A 127 -2.18 5.87 -1.66
N LEU A 128 -1.67 4.94 -2.48
CA LEU A 128 -2.49 4.04 -3.29
C LEU A 128 -3.30 3.04 -2.46
N PRO A 129 -2.74 2.34 -1.46
CA PRO A 129 -3.52 1.51 -0.55
C PRO A 129 -4.60 2.29 0.20
N HIS A 130 -4.31 3.52 0.62
CA HIS A 130 -5.33 4.35 1.28
C HIS A 130 -6.49 4.68 0.34
N LEU A 131 -6.22 4.99 -0.92
CA LEU A 131 -7.26 5.20 -1.94
C LEU A 131 -8.07 3.91 -2.16
N LEU A 132 -7.38 2.79 -2.41
CA LEU A 132 -8.01 1.49 -2.67
C LEU A 132 -8.95 1.09 -1.54
N TRP A 133 -8.45 1.01 -0.31
CA TRP A 133 -9.22 0.56 0.84
C TRP A 133 -10.30 1.54 1.26
N GLY A 134 -10.10 2.84 1.03
CA GLY A 134 -11.13 3.86 1.21
C GLY A 134 -12.31 3.64 0.26
N LEU A 135 -12.04 3.45 -1.04
CA LEU A 135 -13.08 3.16 -2.04
C LEU A 135 -13.75 1.80 -1.81
N TRP A 136 -12.97 0.77 -1.49
CA TRP A 136 -13.48 -0.56 -1.10
C TRP A 136 -14.49 -0.46 0.05
N ALA A 137 -14.14 0.28 1.09
CA ALA A 137 -15.03 0.43 2.25
C ALA A 137 -16.33 1.17 1.91
N LEU A 138 -16.30 2.17 1.01
CA LEU A 138 -17.53 2.80 0.51
C LEU A 138 -18.44 1.80 -0.21
N VAL A 139 -17.86 0.89 -0.99
CA VAL A 139 -18.60 -0.21 -1.64
C VAL A 139 -19.17 -1.17 -0.59
N GLN A 140 -18.33 -1.62 0.35
CA GLN A 140 -18.76 -2.56 1.40
C GLN A 140 -19.82 -1.98 2.32
N SER A 141 -19.83 -0.68 2.55
CA SER A 141 -20.89 -0.02 3.34
C SER A 141 -22.29 -0.20 2.76
N ARG A 142 -22.40 -0.61 1.49
CA ARG A 142 -23.68 -0.88 0.80
C ARG A 142 -23.97 -2.36 0.59
N LEU A 143 -22.91 -3.19 0.51
CA LEU A 143 -23.05 -4.60 0.12
C LEU A 143 -22.85 -5.56 1.29
N SER A 144 -22.01 -5.21 2.25
CA SER A 144 -21.68 -6.09 3.36
C SER A 144 -22.78 -6.15 4.41
N GLN A 145 -22.95 -7.36 4.99
CA GLN A 145 -23.81 -7.62 6.16
C GLN A 145 -22.98 -7.73 7.46
N ILE A 146 -21.67 -7.55 7.37
CA ILE A 146 -20.77 -7.60 8.53
C ILE A 146 -20.97 -6.32 9.33
N ASP A 147 -21.08 -6.46 10.66
CA ASP A 147 -21.14 -5.33 11.60
C ASP A 147 -19.76 -4.69 11.75
N PHE A 148 -19.48 -3.76 10.84
CA PHE A 148 -18.24 -2.97 10.81
C PHE A 148 -18.55 -1.57 10.31
N ASP A 149 -17.96 -0.54 10.93
CA ASP A 149 -18.17 0.85 10.53
C ASP A 149 -17.35 1.21 9.28
N TYR A 150 -17.81 0.68 8.14
CA TYR A 150 -17.18 0.92 6.83
C TYR A 150 -17.09 2.40 6.46
N ILE A 151 -18.06 3.22 6.88
CA ILE A 151 -18.05 4.66 6.56
C ILE A 151 -16.96 5.38 7.34
N HIS A 152 -16.82 5.06 8.62
CA HIS A 152 -15.74 5.61 9.44
C HIS A 152 -14.36 5.18 8.90
N TYR A 153 -14.21 3.90 8.58
CA TYR A 153 -12.97 3.37 7.99
C TYR A 153 -12.65 4.03 6.63
N ALA A 154 -13.65 4.14 5.74
CA ALA A 154 -13.48 4.83 4.46
C ALA A 154 -12.98 6.26 4.65
N LYS A 155 -13.59 6.99 5.61
CA LYS A 155 -13.17 8.37 5.91
C LYS A 155 -11.74 8.43 6.39
N GLN A 156 -11.31 7.57 7.31
CA GLN A 156 -9.93 7.54 7.82
C GLN A 156 -8.94 7.28 6.68
N ARG A 157 -9.23 6.30 5.80
CA ARG A 157 -8.37 5.94 4.67
C ARG A 157 -8.29 7.08 3.64
N LEU A 158 -9.40 7.70 3.28
CA LEU A 158 -9.43 8.81 2.34
C LEU A 158 -8.78 10.08 2.92
N ASP A 159 -8.94 10.36 4.22
CA ASP A 159 -8.21 11.45 4.88
C ASP A 159 -6.68 11.25 4.80
N CYS A 160 -6.20 10.00 4.95
CA CYS A 160 -4.78 9.67 4.75
C CYS A 160 -4.36 9.80 3.29
N TYR A 161 -5.18 9.33 2.35
CA TYR A 161 -4.94 9.53 0.93
C TYR A 161 -4.75 11.00 0.58
N HIS A 162 -5.67 11.87 1.01
CA HIS A 162 -5.58 13.31 0.73
C HIS A 162 -4.33 13.96 1.33
N LYS A 163 -3.85 13.49 2.48
CA LYS A 163 -2.58 13.96 3.06
C LYS A 163 -1.36 13.53 2.24
N LEU A 164 -1.37 12.31 1.71
CA LEU A 164 -0.26 11.73 0.94
C LEU A 164 -0.32 12.06 -0.56
N ARG A 165 -1.48 12.45 -1.07
CA ARG A 165 -1.71 12.80 -2.48
C ARG A 165 -0.67 13.78 -3.05
N PRO A 166 -0.32 14.88 -2.37
CA PRO A 166 0.72 15.79 -2.87
C PRO A 166 2.07 15.09 -3.07
N LEU A 167 2.45 14.22 -2.14
CA LEU A 167 3.69 13.45 -2.24
C LEU A 167 3.66 12.50 -3.44
N LEU A 168 2.54 11.82 -3.66
CA LEU A 168 2.35 10.91 -4.79
C LEU A 168 2.53 11.63 -6.14
N PHE A 169 2.01 12.85 -6.27
CA PHE A 169 2.05 13.62 -7.52
C PHE A 169 3.30 14.51 -7.68
N GLN A 170 4.07 14.74 -6.62
CA GLN A 170 5.29 15.56 -6.68
C GLN A 170 6.34 14.98 -7.62
N SER A 171 6.46 13.66 -7.69
CA SER A 171 7.41 12.96 -8.56
C SER A 171 7.14 13.10 -10.07
N ILE A 172 6.07 13.79 -10.45
CA ILE A 172 5.63 13.95 -11.84
C ILE A 172 6.10 15.27 -12.43
N GLU A 173 6.42 16.24 -11.59
CA GLU A 173 6.77 17.60 -12.01
C GLU A 173 8.29 17.78 -12.24
N GLU A 174 9.12 16.83 -11.85
CA GLU A 174 10.57 16.76 -12.10
C GLU A 174 10.89 15.77 -13.26
#